data_9f4540389e82042cf85ccd07a633008f
#
_entry.id   9f4540389e82042cf85ccd07a633008f
#
_cell.length_a   1.000
_cell.length_b   1.000
_cell.length_c   1.000
_cell.angle_alpha   90.00
_cell.angle_beta   90.00
_cell.angle_gamma   90.00
#
_symmetry.space_group_name_H-M   'P 1'
#
loop_
_entity.id
_entity.type
_entity.pdbx_description
1 polymer ?
#
loop_
_entity_poly.entity_id
_entity_poly.type
_entity_poly.pdbx_seq_one_letter_code
_entity_poly.pdbx_strand_id
1 'polypeptide(L)'
;TKNGVHFNKPTGLLKCTGVGPYTRAAVRVFAFNKPLTMIETNIRTVYMYHFYNSRNSSYSRKDGTVTDKEILVLAEKAAEGQDSRTWHWALMDYGAHLKKSGVRNNNRSAHYTKQSKFEGSLRQIRGAILRALHSGPKAEKTLNLPRSDLGKSKKALAGLARDGLIVKEKGKWRIAS
;
A
#
# COMPACT_ATOMS: atom_id res chain seq x y z
N THR A 1 -17.10 -18.12 1.82
CA THR A 1 -15.75 -18.70 1.97
C THR A 1 -15.43 -19.63 0.79
N LYS A 2 -15.16 -19.10 -0.41
CA LYS A 2 -14.53 -19.88 -1.48
C LYS A 2 -13.07 -20.07 -1.06
N ASN A 3 -12.60 -21.31 -0.93
CA ASN A 3 -11.23 -21.78 -0.66
C ASN A 3 -10.76 -21.84 0.80
N GLY A 4 -11.63 -21.98 1.80
CA GLY A 4 -11.21 -22.30 3.17
C GLY A 4 -10.34 -21.27 3.88
N VAL A 5 -10.28 -20.03 3.39
CA VAL A 5 -9.52 -18.94 4.03
C VAL A 5 -10.40 -18.29 5.10
N HIS A 6 -10.08 -18.56 6.36
CA HIS A 6 -10.74 -17.94 7.49
C HIS A 6 -10.06 -16.60 7.81
N PHE A 7 -10.67 -15.49 7.44
CA PHE A 7 -10.17 -14.13 7.75
C PHE A 7 -10.25 -13.78 9.24
N ASN A 8 -11.05 -14.52 10.01
CA ASN A 8 -11.15 -14.36 11.45
C ASN A 8 -9.96 -14.94 12.24
N LYS A 9 -9.01 -15.60 11.58
CA LYS A 9 -7.77 -16.10 12.19
C LYS A 9 -6.55 -15.45 11.55
N PRO A 10 -5.56 -14.99 12.36
CA PRO A 10 -4.34 -14.34 11.83
C PRO A 10 -3.57 -15.20 10.80
N THR A 11 -3.66 -16.52 10.93
CA THR A 11 -3.00 -17.50 10.05
C THR A 11 -3.65 -17.62 8.67
N GLY A 12 -4.93 -17.28 8.52
CA GLY A 12 -5.64 -17.35 7.25
C GLY A 12 -5.08 -16.41 6.19
N LEU A 13 -4.57 -15.23 6.62
CA LEU A 13 -3.97 -14.22 5.73
C LEU A 13 -2.65 -14.67 5.09
N LEU A 14 -1.95 -15.63 5.69
CA LEU A 14 -0.69 -16.15 5.14
C LEU A 14 -0.86 -16.85 3.80
N LYS A 15 -2.07 -17.36 3.52
CA LYS A 15 -2.42 -18.10 2.30
C LYS A 15 -3.07 -17.23 1.22
N CYS A 16 -3.31 -15.93 1.50
CA CYS A 16 -3.95 -15.04 0.54
C CYS A 16 -2.95 -14.55 -0.51
N THR A 17 -3.22 -14.84 -1.77
CA THR A 17 -2.48 -14.29 -2.90
C THR A 17 -2.67 -12.76 -2.94
N GLY A 18 -1.60 -12.02 -3.19
CA GLY A 18 -1.62 -10.55 -3.25
C GLY A 18 -1.54 -9.84 -1.90
N VAL A 19 -1.52 -10.57 -0.79
CA VAL A 19 -1.33 -10.00 0.56
C VAL A 19 0.15 -10.01 0.90
N GLY A 20 0.81 -8.85 0.83
CA GLY A 20 2.23 -8.68 1.16
C GLY A 20 2.51 -8.70 2.67
N PRO A 21 3.81 -8.71 3.06
CA PRO A 21 4.23 -8.74 4.47
C PRO A 21 3.62 -7.60 5.29
N TYR A 22 3.63 -6.38 4.75
CA TYR A 22 3.01 -5.22 5.40
C TYR A 22 1.51 -5.44 5.69
N THR A 23 0.73 -5.82 4.68
CA THR A 23 -0.72 -6.02 4.84
C THR A 23 -1.03 -7.11 5.86
N ARG A 24 -0.24 -8.18 5.88
CA ARG A 24 -0.36 -9.25 6.88
C ARG A 24 -0.11 -8.73 8.29
N ALA A 25 0.94 -7.94 8.48
CA ALA A 25 1.26 -7.35 9.78
C ALA A 25 0.18 -6.35 10.21
N ALA A 26 -0.25 -5.46 9.30
CA ALA A 26 -1.28 -4.47 9.56
C ALA A 26 -2.61 -5.09 10.01
N VAL A 27 -3.08 -6.13 9.32
CA VAL A 27 -4.30 -6.83 9.75
C VAL A 27 -4.12 -7.49 11.12
N ARG A 28 -2.99 -8.12 11.38
CA ARG A 28 -2.72 -8.76 12.69
C ARG A 28 -2.66 -7.73 13.83
N VAL A 29 -2.08 -6.57 13.58
CA VAL A 29 -2.06 -5.46 14.54
C VAL A 29 -3.45 -4.87 14.73
N PHE A 30 -4.07 -4.37 13.66
CA PHE A 30 -5.29 -3.57 13.77
C PHE A 30 -6.55 -4.38 14.04
N ALA A 31 -6.70 -5.56 13.42
CA ALA A 31 -7.88 -6.39 13.66
C ALA A 31 -7.73 -7.29 14.89
N PHE A 32 -6.52 -7.81 15.15
CA PHE A 32 -6.30 -8.82 16.18
C PHE A 32 -5.43 -8.35 17.36
N ASN A 33 -4.97 -7.11 17.35
CA ASN A 33 -4.08 -6.51 18.38
C ASN A 33 -2.87 -7.40 18.73
N LYS A 34 -2.26 -8.03 17.71
CA LYS A 34 -1.09 -8.89 17.94
C LYS A 34 0.17 -8.04 18.12
N PRO A 35 1.07 -8.40 19.05
CA PRO A 35 2.31 -7.67 19.32
C PRO A 35 3.30 -7.86 18.16
N LEU A 36 3.08 -7.13 17.09
CA LEU A 36 3.90 -7.14 15.88
C LEU A 36 4.26 -5.71 15.52
N THR A 37 5.47 -5.55 15.00
CA THR A 37 5.92 -4.28 14.45
C THR A 37 5.77 -4.29 12.93
N MET A 38 5.36 -3.17 12.38
CA MET A 38 5.26 -2.95 10.94
C MET A 38 5.83 -1.60 10.57
N ILE A 39 6.40 -1.51 9.37
CA ILE A 39 6.90 -0.24 8.82
C ILE A 39 6.06 0.13 7.60
N GLU A 40 5.42 1.29 7.67
CA GLU A 40 4.75 1.94 6.55
C GLU A 40 5.25 3.38 6.42
N THR A 41 4.78 4.10 5.43
CA THR A 41 5.35 5.40 5.06
C THR A 41 5.26 6.45 6.18
N ASN A 42 4.21 6.47 7.02
CA ASN A 42 4.08 7.42 8.12
C ASN A 42 4.97 7.02 9.28
N ILE A 43 4.94 5.76 9.66
CA ILE A 43 5.79 5.19 10.72
C ILE A 43 7.27 5.39 10.37
N ARG A 44 7.66 5.10 9.12
CA ARG A 44 9.01 5.38 8.62
C ARG A 44 9.37 6.85 8.77
N THR A 45 8.46 7.78 8.45
CA THR A 45 8.68 9.23 8.63
C THR A 45 9.03 9.56 10.07
N VAL A 46 8.33 8.99 11.06
CA VAL A 46 8.58 9.22 12.49
C VAL A 46 9.98 8.78 12.88
N TYR A 47 10.35 7.53 12.61
CA TYR A 47 11.67 7.01 12.97
C TYR A 47 12.79 7.74 12.27
N MET A 48 12.62 8.05 10.98
CA MET A 48 13.61 8.82 10.23
C MET A 48 13.75 10.25 10.75
N TYR A 49 12.68 10.86 11.23
CA TYR A 49 12.69 12.20 11.80
C TYR A 49 13.48 12.24 13.12
N HIS A 50 13.24 11.29 14.00
CA HIS A 50 13.83 11.30 15.34
C HIS A 50 15.25 10.72 15.39
N PHE A 51 15.53 9.68 14.61
CA PHE A 51 16.79 8.91 14.74
C PHE A 51 17.78 9.14 13.60
N TYR A 52 17.31 9.59 12.42
CA TYR A 52 18.15 9.68 11.23
C TYR A 52 18.24 11.10 10.65
N ASN A 53 17.65 12.09 11.31
CA ASN A 53 17.60 13.47 10.79
C ASN A 53 18.94 14.23 10.94
N SER A 54 19.76 13.88 11.91
CA SER A 54 21.07 14.49 12.12
C SER A 54 22.15 13.79 11.29
N ARG A 55 23.04 14.58 10.65
CA ARG A 55 24.24 14.04 9.98
C ARG A 55 25.18 13.31 10.96
N ASN A 56 25.13 13.64 12.25
CA ASN A 56 25.92 13.04 13.31
C ASN A 56 25.16 11.94 14.06
N SER A 57 24.01 11.48 13.55
CA SER A 57 23.29 10.36 14.15
C SER A 57 24.14 9.10 14.01
N SER A 58 24.34 8.38 15.11
CA SER A 58 25.00 7.07 15.14
C SER A 58 24.30 6.02 14.26
N TYR A 59 23.07 6.31 13.83
CA TYR A 59 22.26 5.48 12.95
C TYR A 59 22.36 5.85 11.47
N SER A 60 23.03 6.96 11.11
CA SER A 60 23.12 7.41 9.72
C SER A 60 24.23 6.68 8.98
N ARG A 61 23.90 6.10 7.81
CA ARG A 61 24.90 5.57 6.88
C ARG A 61 25.64 6.72 6.17
N LYS A 62 26.84 6.44 5.67
CA LYS A 62 27.66 7.42 4.91
C LYS A 62 26.92 7.97 3.68
N ASP A 63 26.12 7.15 3.00
CA ASP A 63 25.32 7.52 1.82
C ASP A 63 23.97 8.19 2.20
N GLY A 64 23.66 8.29 3.49
CA GLY A 64 22.44 8.90 4.00
C GLY A 64 21.16 8.10 3.73
N THR A 65 21.23 6.88 3.16
CA THR A 65 20.06 6.01 2.96
C THR A 65 19.72 5.24 4.23
N VAL A 66 18.44 4.91 4.40
CA VAL A 66 17.91 4.16 5.55
C VAL A 66 17.04 3.03 5.04
N THR A 67 17.27 1.83 5.53
CA THR A 67 16.46 0.64 5.19
C THR A 67 15.37 0.39 6.21
N ASP A 68 14.28 -0.27 5.80
CA ASP A 68 13.23 -0.67 6.74
C ASP A 68 13.75 -1.66 7.81
N LYS A 69 14.77 -2.45 7.48
CA LYS A 69 15.41 -3.36 8.43
C LYS A 69 16.07 -2.62 9.59
N GLU A 70 16.76 -1.51 9.31
CA GLU A 70 17.38 -0.67 10.34
C GLU A 70 16.33 0.02 11.21
N ILE A 71 15.25 0.51 10.59
CA ILE A 71 14.13 1.10 11.33
C ILE A 71 13.42 0.07 12.19
N LEU A 72 13.26 -1.17 11.70
CA LEU A 72 12.53 -2.21 12.39
C LEU A 72 13.14 -2.54 13.76
N VAL A 73 14.47 -2.59 13.87
CA VAL A 73 15.18 -2.83 15.13
C VAL A 73 14.79 -1.78 16.21
N LEU A 74 14.75 -0.51 15.81
CA LEU A 74 14.35 0.59 16.71
C LEU A 74 12.85 0.52 17.03
N ALA A 75 12.06 0.18 16.03
CA ALA A 75 10.62 0.12 16.15
C ALA A 75 10.16 -1.04 17.05
N GLU A 76 10.81 -2.18 16.98
CA GLU A 76 10.55 -3.33 17.85
C GLU A 76 10.85 -2.97 19.30
N LYS A 77 12.02 -2.37 19.57
CA LYS A 77 12.39 -1.92 20.91
C LYS A 77 11.43 -0.86 21.47
N ALA A 78 10.98 0.09 20.64
CA ALA A 78 10.05 1.13 21.07
C ALA A 78 8.63 0.61 21.28
N ALA A 79 8.26 -0.50 20.68
CA ALA A 79 6.95 -1.13 20.82
C ALA A 79 6.85 -2.06 22.05
N GLU A 80 7.96 -2.35 22.73
CA GLU A 80 7.97 -3.20 23.91
C GLU A 80 7.06 -2.63 25.01
N GLY A 81 6.16 -3.45 25.54
CA GLY A 81 5.22 -3.06 26.59
C GLY A 81 4.05 -2.20 26.11
N GLN A 82 3.98 -1.83 24.85
CA GLN A 82 2.90 -1.00 24.32
C GLN A 82 1.71 -1.85 23.83
N ASP A 83 0.49 -1.31 23.95
CA ASP A 83 -0.66 -1.85 23.22
C ASP A 83 -0.43 -1.67 21.72
N SER A 84 -0.28 -2.78 21.00
CA SER A 84 0.21 -2.79 19.62
C SER A 84 -0.67 -1.95 18.69
N ARG A 85 -1.99 -2.04 18.83
CA ARG A 85 -2.94 -1.31 17.99
C ARG A 85 -2.86 0.19 18.24
N THR A 86 -2.95 0.60 19.48
CA THR A 86 -2.91 2.03 19.89
C THR A 86 -1.57 2.65 19.53
N TRP A 87 -0.47 1.93 19.77
CA TRP A 87 0.87 2.37 19.43
C TRP A 87 1.03 2.66 17.94
N HIS A 88 0.60 1.74 17.09
CA HIS A 88 0.72 1.93 15.64
C HIS A 88 -0.22 3.02 15.11
N TRP A 89 -1.43 3.19 15.67
CA TRP A 89 -2.28 4.32 15.34
C TRP A 89 -1.62 5.65 15.67
N ALA A 90 -1.09 5.78 16.88
CA ALA A 90 -0.40 7.00 17.31
C ALA A 90 0.79 7.32 16.39
N LEU A 91 1.59 6.32 16.02
CA LEU A 91 2.71 6.50 15.07
C LEU A 91 2.23 6.91 13.67
N MET A 92 1.13 6.34 13.18
CA MET A 92 0.57 6.70 11.86
C MET A 92 0.06 8.14 11.87
N ASP A 93 -0.66 8.55 12.89
CA ASP A 93 -1.19 9.91 13.04
C ASP A 93 -0.06 10.92 13.18
N TYR A 94 0.92 10.63 14.02
CA TYR A 94 2.08 11.49 14.20
C TYR A 94 2.91 11.62 12.92
N GLY A 95 3.13 10.53 12.20
CA GLY A 95 3.81 10.57 10.91
C GLY A 95 3.05 11.35 9.84
N ALA A 96 1.73 11.27 9.84
CA ALA A 96 0.89 12.08 8.97
C ALA A 96 0.99 13.58 9.34
N HIS A 97 0.99 13.91 10.64
CA HIS A 97 1.21 15.27 11.14
C HIS A 97 2.56 15.82 10.70
N LEU A 98 3.66 15.07 10.90
CA LEU A 98 5.00 15.48 10.46
C LEU A 98 5.05 15.78 8.95
N LYS A 99 4.42 14.96 8.11
CA LYS A 99 4.32 15.22 6.67
C LYS A 99 3.54 16.49 6.35
N LYS A 100 2.43 16.71 7.05
CA LYS A 100 1.64 17.94 6.92
C LYS A 100 2.43 19.18 7.34
N SER A 101 3.27 19.07 8.35
CA SER A 101 4.20 20.12 8.81
C SER A 101 5.42 20.33 7.89
N GLY A 102 5.50 19.63 6.76
CA GLY A 102 6.54 19.85 5.77
C GLY A 102 7.72 18.87 5.82
N VAL A 103 7.74 17.90 6.74
CA VAL A 103 8.81 16.89 6.79
C VAL A 103 8.80 16.03 5.52
N ARG A 104 9.94 15.96 4.82
CA ARG A 104 10.13 15.26 3.53
C ARG A 104 11.34 14.33 3.55
N ASN A 105 11.44 13.48 4.57
CA ASN A 105 12.60 12.61 4.79
C ASN A 105 12.47 11.22 4.12
N ASN A 106 11.29 10.82 3.64
CA ASN A 106 11.08 9.52 3.00
C ASN A 106 11.91 9.30 1.71
N ASN A 107 12.39 10.38 1.06
CA ASN A 107 13.28 10.29 -0.09
C ASN A 107 14.64 9.64 0.26
N ARG A 108 15.01 9.58 1.53
CA ARG A 108 16.20 8.90 2.04
C ARG A 108 15.98 7.41 2.31
N SER A 109 14.76 6.92 2.21
CA SER A 109 14.48 5.50 2.36
C SER A 109 14.98 4.71 1.15
N ALA A 110 15.68 3.60 1.38
CA ALA A 110 16.06 2.65 0.34
C ALA A 110 14.84 2.05 -0.39
N HIS A 111 13.66 2.11 0.23
CA HIS A 111 12.39 1.64 -0.32
C HIS A 111 11.54 2.78 -0.92
N TYR A 112 12.13 3.98 -1.06
CA TYR A 112 11.39 5.12 -1.63
C TYR A 112 11.09 4.91 -3.11
N THR A 113 9.82 4.89 -3.44
CA THR A 113 9.37 4.90 -4.82
C THR A 113 8.51 6.14 -5.04
N LYS A 114 8.98 7.02 -5.93
CA LYS A 114 8.20 8.20 -6.32
C LYS A 114 6.95 7.75 -7.06
N GLN A 115 5.80 7.99 -6.45
CA GLN A 115 4.53 7.67 -7.08
C GLN A 115 4.28 8.63 -8.26
N SER A 116 3.93 8.08 -9.43
CA SER A 116 3.53 8.88 -10.59
C SER A 116 2.34 9.79 -10.27
N LYS A 117 2.22 10.93 -10.95
CA LYS A 117 1.03 11.77 -10.86
C LYS A 117 -0.22 10.95 -11.09
N PHE A 118 -1.31 11.27 -10.39
CA PHE A 118 -2.57 10.55 -10.53
C PHE A 118 -3.19 10.77 -11.91
N GLU A 119 -3.14 12.02 -12.38
CA GLU A 119 -3.67 12.44 -13.68
C GLU A 119 -2.97 11.70 -14.82
N GLY A 120 -3.74 11.06 -15.70
CA GLY A 120 -3.23 10.24 -16.80
C GLY A 120 -2.54 8.94 -16.38
N SER A 121 -2.60 8.55 -15.10
CA SER A 121 -1.97 7.32 -14.62
C SER A 121 -2.81 6.07 -14.92
N LEU A 122 -2.14 4.90 -14.97
CA LEU A 122 -2.83 3.60 -15.04
C LEU A 122 -3.86 3.42 -13.92
N ARG A 123 -3.59 3.97 -12.71
CA ARG A 123 -4.51 3.90 -11.56
C ARG A 123 -5.80 4.66 -11.85
N GLN A 124 -5.72 5.84 -12.43
CA GLN A 124 -6.89 6.63 -12.82
C GLN A 124 -7.74 5.88 -13.84
N ILE A 125 -7.08 5.33 -14.88
CA ILE A 125 -7.76 4.57 -15.95
C ILE A 125 -8.42 3.30 -15.39
N ARG A 126 -7.70 2.54 -14.56
CA ARG A 126 -8.26 1.34 -13.90
C ARG A 126 -9.48 1.68 -13.05
N GLY A 127 -9.41 2.76 -12.26
CA GLY A 127 -10.55 3.24 -11.47
C GLY A 127 -11.74 3.69 -12.34
N ALA A 128 -11.48 4.34 -13.47
CA ALA A 128 -12.52 4.74 -14.42
C ALA A 128 -13.22 3.53 -15.05
N ILE A 129 -12.44 2.49 -15.45
CA ILE A 129 -12.99 1.23 -15.98
C ILE A 129 -13.92 0.56 -14.96
N LEU A 130 -13.46 0.38 -13.72
CA LEU A 130 -14.26 -0.26 -12.68
C LEU A 130 -15.55 0.52 -12.39
N ARG A 131 -15.48 1.84 -12.28
CA ARG A 131 -16.66 2.70 -12.12
C ARG A 131 -17.64 2.56 -13.30
N ALA A 132 -17.12 2.53 -14.53
CA ALA A 132 -17.96 2.37 -15.72
C ALA A 132 -18.66 0.99 -15.74
N LEU A 133 -17.98 -0.06 -15.30
CA LEU A 133 -18.52 -1.43 -15.26
C LEU A 133 -19.42 -1.69 -14.06
N HIS A 134 -19.41 -0.83 -13.03
CA HIS A 134 -20.31 -0.94 -11.88
C HIS A 134 -21.78 -0.82 -12.30
N SER A 135 -22.09 -0.05 -13.34
CA SER A 135 -23.44 0.10 -13.91
C SER A 135 -23.82 -1.03 -14.89
N GLY A 136 -23.01 -2.09 -15.02
CA GLY A 136 -23.29 -3.26 -15.87
C GLY A 136 -22.26 -3.51 -16.97
N PRO A 137 -22.42 -4.61 -17.71
CA PRO A 137 -21.49 -5.02 -18.76
C PRO A 137 -21.41 -4.01 -19.91
N LYS A 138 -20.19 -3.65 -20.34
CA LYS A 138 -19.97 -2.69 -21.43
C LYS A 138 -18.97 -3.20 -22.47
N ALA A 139 -19.22 -2.86 -23.73
CA ALA A 139 -18.24 -3.05 -24.79
C ALA A 139 -17.05 -2.10 -24.59
N GLU A 140 -15.87 -2.50 -25.03
CA GLU A 140 -14.65 -1.69 -24.88
C GLU A 140 -14.81 -0.26 -25.43
N LYS A 141 -15.50 -0.13 -26.56
CA LYS A 141 -15.79 1.17 -27.21
C LYS A 141 -16.64 2.10 -26.36
N THR A 142 -17.45 1.57 -25.45
CA THR A 142 -18.37 2.33 -24.60
C THR A 142 -17.79 2.64 -23.20
N LEU A 143 -16.57 2.20 -22.91
CA LEU A 143 -15.89 2.47 -21.62
C LEU A 143 -15.38 3.92 -21.50
N ASN A 144 -15.54 4.72 -22.54
CA ASN A 144 -15.15 6.14 -22.57
C ASN A 144 -13.71 6.40 -22.08
N LEU A 145 -12.78 5.52 -22.50
CA LEU A 145 -11.38 5.59 -22.11
C LEU A 145 -10.64 6.69 -22.87
N PRO A 146 -9.61 7.31 -22.27
CA PRO A 146 -8.85 8.37 -22.93
C PRO A 146 -8.29 7.89 -24.27
N ARG A 147 -8.74 8.49 -25.35
CA ARG A 147 -8.25 8.18 -26.71
C ARG A 147 -6.81 8.61 -26.93
N SER A 148 -6.33 9.57 -26.17
CA SER A 148 -4.95 10.06 -26.19
C SER A 148 -3.94 9.03 -25.70
N ASP A 149 -4.37 7.92 -25.06
CA ASP A 149 -3.48 6.91 -24.53
C ASP A 149 -4.08 5.50 -24.59
N LEU A 150 -4.38 5.08 -25.84
CA LEU A 150 -4.91 3.74 -26.14
C LEU A 150 -4.01 2.61 -25.58
N GLY A 151 -2.70 2.83 -25.53
CA GLY A 151 -1.74 1.86 -24.97
C GLY A 151 -1.96 1.65 -23.48
N LYS A 152 -2.16 2.73 -22.69
CA LYS A 152 -2.46 2.61 -21.26
C LYS A 152 -3.85 2.03 -21.01
N SER A 153 -4.82 2.35 -21.85
CA SER A 153 -6.18 1.82 -21.72
C SER A 153 -6.19 0.29 -21.91
N LYS A 154 -5.51 -0.22 -22.94
CA LYS A 154 -5.34 -1.66 -23.15
C LYS A 154 -4.57 -2.33 -22.02
N LYS A 155 -3.48 -1.70 -21.53
CA LYS A 155 -2.71 -2.17 -20.36
C LYS A 155 -3.58 -2.24 -19.10
N ALA A 156 -4.44 -1.26 -18.89
CA ALA A 156 -5.34 -1.22 -17.73
C ALA A 156 -6.38 -2.35 -17.77
N LEU A 157 -7.00 -2.60 -18.94
CA LEU A 157 -7.94 -3.71 -19.14
C LEU A 157 -7.27 -5.06 -18.93
N ALA A 158 -6.12 -5.29 -19.58
CA ALA A 158 -5.36 -6.52 -19.43
C ALA A 158 -4.93 -6.76 -17.96
N GLY A 159 -4.49 -5.70 -17.28
CA GLY A 159 -4.12 -5.76 -15.86
C GLY A 159 -5.31 -6.11 -14.97
N LEU A 160 -6.46 -5.47 -15.16
CA LEU A 160 -7.68 -5.78 -14.39
C LEU A 160 -8.17 -7.21 -14.62
N ALA A 161 -8.10 -7.70 -15.86
CA ALA A 161 -8.47 -9.08 -16.19
C ALA A 161 -7.52 -10.10 -15.57
N ARG A 162 -6.20 -9.86 -15.66
CA ARG A 162 -5.18 -10.70 -14.99
C ARG A 162 -5.35 -10.74 -13.49
N ASP A 163 -5.73 -9.60 -12.88
CA ASP A 163 -5.96 -9.49 -11.44
C ASP A 163 -7.33 -10.09 -11.02
N GLY A 164 -8.11 -10.66 -11.97
CA GLY A 164 -9.39 -11.29 -11.72
C GLY A 164 -10.51 -10.33 -11.33
N LEU A 165 -10.37 -9.04 -11.58
CA LEU A 165 -11.35 -8.01 -11.22
C LEU A 165 -12.41 -7.80 -12.29
N ILE A 166 -12.10 -8.10 -13.55
CA ILE A 166 -13.02 -8.05 -14.68
C ILE A 166 -12.88 -9.28 -15.56
N VAL A 167 -13.95 -9.64 -16.25
CA VAL A 167 -13.95 -10.72 -17.25
C VAL A 167 -14.58 -10.22 -18.55
N LYS A 168 -14.19 -10.84 -19.67
CA LYS A 168 -14.76 -10.52 -20.97
C LYS A 168 -15.68 -11.67 -21.41
N GLU A 169 -16.96 -11.38 -21.57
CA GLU A 169 -17.97 -12.32 -22.02
C GLU A 169 -18.79 -11.73 -23.14
N LYS A 170 -19.03 -12.51 -24.21
CA LYS A 170 -19.83 -12.09 -25.38
C LYS A 170 -19.44 -10.70 -25.92
N GLY A 171 -18.11 -10.41 -25.97
CA GLY A 171 -17.57 -9.14 -26.46
C GLY A 171 -17.69 -7.94 -25.49
N LYS A 172 -18.27 -8.11 -24.30
CA LYS A 172 -18.43 -7.08 -23.26
C LYS A 172 -17.57 -7.40 -22.06
N TRP A 173 -17.04 -6.35 -21.40
CA TRP A 173 -16.38 -6.44 -20.11
C TRP A 173 -17.42 -6.31 -18.99
N ARG A 174 -17.26 -7.07 -17.93
CA ARG A 174 -18.02 -6.95 -16.68
C ARG A 174 -17.12 -7.17 -15.46
N ILE A 175 -17.57 -6.73 -14.30
CA ILE A 175 -16.90 -7.05 -13.04
C ILE A 175 -16.98 -8.57 -12.81
N ALA A 176 -15.89 -9.16 -12.37
CA ALA A 176 -15.88 -10.57 -11.98
C ALA A 176 -16.71 -10.74 -10.70
N SER A 177 -17.57 -11.75 -10.68
CA SER A 177 -18.41 -12.13 -9.54
C SER A 177 -17.66 -13.10 -8.63
#